data_3769e6bc53fbc1af0c0badfe442f3b19
#
_entry.id   3769e6bc53fbc1af0c0badfe442f3b19
#
_cell.length_a   1.000
_cell.length_b   1.000
_cell.length_c   1.000
_cell.angle_alpha   90.00
_cell.angle_beta   90.00
_cell.angle_gamma   90.00
#
_symmetry.space_group_name_H-M   'P 1'
#
loop_
_entity.id
_entity.type
_entity.pdbx_description
1 polymer ?
#
loop_
_entity_poly.entity_id
_entity_poly.type
_entity_poly.pdbx_seq_one_letter_code
_entity_poly.pdbx_strand_id
1 'polypeptide(L)'
;MYEGRRAAITGMGAVTPLGPDLRRSWSRLLGGEIAVDRIRAWDPSQFPVQIAAEVREERAIEGLEPEAVGPHPHDRPIRFSFQAADEAWRGAGLAARPPDPARTGLSVGAEAGRKLLQKVAADYACWRQEASLEPVVPHIDPHDYPRLQPWAPTRLLARRYGILGPARTSSTACTSGAQAIGRGLQMIRRGDADVVLAGGTDALVEAFMVTGFALISALSERNDDPRRASRPFDADRDGFVLAEGAGFAVLESEAHARARGASILGWLTGYGSSLNAYRITDSPPDGNGAYQAMRNALHDAALAPEQIGHVNAHGTSTVMNDLSESRAIHRAFGAHASHLPVSSNKGQMGHLVAAAGAVETLFALCSLRDGLLPATANLDHPDPGCDLDHVRGEP
;
A
#
# COMPACT_ATOMS: atom_id res chain seq x y z
N MET A 1 -15.06 -23.66 7.86
CA MET A 1 -14.18 -23.01 8.86
C MET A 1 -12.83 -23.69 8.78
N TYR A 2 -11.76 -22.92 8.60
CA TYR A 2 -10.41 -23.49 8.59
C TYR A 2 -9.97 -23.69 10.05
N GLU A 3 -10.24 -24.85 10.61
CA GLU A 3 -9.84 -25.18 11.98
C GLU A 3 -8.31 -25.21 12.09
N GLY A 4 -7.75 -24.32 12.89
CA GLY A 4 -6.51 -24.54 13.61
C GLY A 4 -5.25 -23.79 13.20
N ARG A 5 -5.11 -23.19 12.01
CA ARG A 5 -3.85 -22.50 11.67
C ARG A 5 -3.95 -20.98 11.85
N ARG A 6 -3.35 -20.47 12.92
CA ARG A 6 -3.21 -19.02 13.15
C ARG A 6 -2.00 -18.50 12.38
N ALA A 7 -2.10 -17.28 11.85
CA ALA A 7 -1.00 -16.61 11.19
C ALA A 7 -0.38 -15.57 12.13
N ALA A 8 0.87 -15.81 12.51
CA ALA A 8 1.70 -14.88 13.27
C ALA A 8 2.41 -13.93 12.31
N ILE A 9 2.55 -12.66 12.68
CA ILE A 9 3.45 -11.72 12.02
C ILE A 9 4.75 -11.71 12.79
N THR A 10 5.86 -12.06 12.13
CA THR A 10 7.17 -12.23 12.77
C THR A 10 8.22 -11.23 12.25
N GLY A 11 7.92 -10.55 11.14
CA GLY A 11 8.77 -9.51 10.60
C GLY A 11 7.96 -8.47 9.83
N MET A 12 8.43 -7.25 9.83
CA MET A 12 7.83 -6.10 9.15
C MET A 12 8.92 -5.24 8.55
N GLY A 13 8.62 -4.62 7.41
CA GLY A 13 9.51 -3.63 6.79
C GLY A 13 8.74 -2.72 5.86
N ALA A 14 9.15 -1.47 5.79
CA ALA A 14 8.51 -0.48 4.93
C ALA A 14 9.54 0.52 4.40
N VAL A 15 9.22 1.09 3.25
CA VAL A 15 9.80 2.31 2.73
C VAL A 15 8.66 3.23 2.32
N THR A 16 8.65 4.46 2.84
CA THR A 16 7.56 5.41 2.64
C THR A 16 8.13 6.83 2.44
N PRO A 17 7.34 7.81 2.03
CA PRO A 17 7.77 9.20 2.00
C PRO A 17 8.23 9.73 3.37
N LEU A 18 7.76 9.13 4.46
CA LEU A 18 8.17 9.48 5.82
C LEU A 18 9.51 8.85 6.23
N GLY A 19 10.00 7.82 5.54
CA GLY A 19 11.31 7.25 5.89
C GLY A 19 11.71 6.01 5.12
N PRO A 20 13.01 5.69 5.15
CA PRO A 20 13.60 4.57 4.41
C PRO A 20 13.44 3.21 5.12
N ASP A 21 12.78 3.18 6.26
CA ASP A 21 12.47 1.97 7.06
C ASP A 21 11.21 2.16 7.89
N LEU A 22 10.64 1.05 8.37
CA LEU A 22 9.41 1.07 9.16
C LEU A 22 9.57 1.90 10.44
N ARG A 23 10.69 1.79 11.15
CA ARG A 23 10.91 2.49 12.41
C ARG A 23 10.90 4.01 12.23
N ARG A 24 11.61 4.53 11.21
CA ARG A 24 11.63 5.97 10.91
C ARG A 24 10.29 6.44 10.40
N SER A 25 9.66 5.68 9.50
CA SER A 25 8.32 6.00 8.98
C SER A 25 7.30 6.11 10.13
N TRP A 26 7.31 5.16 11.06
CA TRP A 26 6.43 5.16 12.23
C TRP A 26 6.71 6.33 13.18
N SER A 27 7.98 6.58 13.52
CA SER A 27 8.35 7.69 14.40
C SER A 27 7.95 9.06 13.85
N ARG A 28 8.16 9.28 12.53
CA ARG A 28 7.80 10.54 11.87
C ARG A 28 6.28 10.67 11.70
N LEU A 29 5.56 9.56 11.47
CA LEU A 29 4.11 9.53 11.43
C LEU A 29 3.52 9.98 12.79
N LEU A 30 3.99 9.40 13.91
CA LEU A 30 3.59 9.81 15.25
C LEU A 30 4.00 11.26 15.57
N GLY A 31 5.12 11.74 15.05
CA GLY A 31 5.57 13.13 15.18
C GLY A 31 4.76 14.13 14.35
N GLY A 32 3.73 13.69 13.61
CA GLY A 32 2.92 14.57 12.78
C GLY A 32 3.64 15.12 11.55
N GLU A 33 4.78 14.52 11.14
CA GLU A 33 5.54 14.97 9.97
C GLU A 33 4.73 14.75 8.69
N ILE A 34 4.69 15.76 7.82
CA ILE A 34 3.99 15.71 6.54
C ILE A 34 5.03 15.65 5.42
N ALA A 35 4.98 14.57 4.63
CA ALA A 35 5.91 14.31 3.54
C ALA A 35 5.44 14.85 2.18
N VAL A 36 4.24 15.39 2.10
CA VAL A 36 3.70 16.00 0.88
C VAL A 36 4.44 17.30 0.56
N ASP A 37 4.93 17.41 -0.67
CA ASP A 37 5.67 18.58 -1.14
C ASP A 37 5.57 18.69 -2.67
N ARG A 38 6.19 19.72 -3.25
CA ARG A 38 6.31 19.84 -4.70
C ARG A 38 7.09 18.66 -5.28
N ILE A 39 6.62 18.12 -6.40
CA ILE A 39 7.30 17.04 -7.12
C ILE A 39 8.70 17.49 -7.53
N ARG A 40 9.69 16.62 -7.30
CA ARG A 40 11.12 16.86 -7.63
C ARG A 40 11.68 15.86 -8.64
N ALA A 41 11.02 14.70 -8.81
CA ALA A 41 11.47 13.66 -9.73
C ALA A 41 11.44 14.10 -11.19
N TRP A 42 10.62 15.10 -11.51
CA TRP A 42 10.48 15.70 -12.85
C TRP A 42 9.92 17.13 -12.71
N ASP A 43 9.95 17.93 -13.78
CA ASP A 43 9.42 19.30 -13.76
C ASP A 43 7.88 19.33 -13.90
N PRO A 44 7.12 19.62 -12.84
CA PRO A 44 5.67 19.63 -12.85
C PRO A 44 5.07 21.00 -13.25
N SER A 45 5.86 21.99 -13.63
CA SER A 45 5.44 23.38 -13.78
C SER A 45 4.31 23.60 -14.79
N GLN A 46 4.18 22.72 -15.77
CA GLN A 46 3.17 22.77 -16.82
C GLN A 46 1.95 21.87 -16.53
N PHE A 47 1.89 21.25 -15.35
CA PHE A 47 0.84 20.32 -14.98
C PHE A 47 -0.12 20.95 -13.96
N PRO A 48 -1.42 20.58 -13.99
CA PRO A 48 -2.40 21.10 -13.02
C PRO A 48 -2.06 20.64 -11.59
N VAL A 49 -1.52 19.44 -11.43
CA VAL A 49 -1.07 18.90 -10.15
C VAL A 49 0.45 18.87 -10.12
N GLN A 50 1.04 19.53 -9.12
CA GLN A 50 2.48 19.75 -8.99
C GLN A 50 3.03 19.17 -7.67
N ILE A 51 2.22 18.44 -6.94
CA ILE A 51 2.50 17.94 -5.59
C ILE A 51 2.38 16.42 -5.51
N ALA A 52 3.22 15.81 -4.68
CA ALA A 52 3.20 14.39 -4.36
C ALA A 52 3.95 14.14 -3.04
N ALA A 53 3.83 12.93 -2.52
CA ALA A 53 4.70 12.45 -1.45
C ALA A 53 5.70 11.44 -2.02
N GLU A 54 6.93 11.89 -2.25
CA GLU A 54 8.02 11.11 -2.84
C GLU A 54 8.86 10.41 -1.77
N VAL A 55 9.32 9.20 -2.05
CA VAL A 55 10.39 8.57 -1.27
C VAL A 55 11.70 9.24 -1.62
N ARG A 56 12.25 10.01 -0.67
CA ARG A 56 13.49 10.78 -0.84
C ARG A 56 14.72 10.11 -0.27
N GLU A 57 14.53 9.17 0.65
CA GLU A 57 15.59 8.43 1.32
C GLU A 57 15.50 6.95 0.92
N GLU A 58 16.29 6.52 -0.06
CA GLU A 58 16.42 5.10 -0.42
C GLU A 58 17.68 4.51 0.25
N ARG A 59 17.59 3.27 0.72
CA ARG A 59 18.76 2.52 1.20
C ARG A 59 19.40 1.76 0.06
N ALA A 60 20.70 1.59 0.12
CA ALA A 60 21.41 0.68 -0.77
C ALA A 60 20.90 -0.76 -0.55
N ILE A 61 20.64 -1.46 -1.65
CA ILE A 61 20.18 -2.85 -1.64
C ILE A 61 21.39 -3.72 -1.99
N GLU A 62 21.86 -4.49 -1.01
CA GLU A 62 22.97 -5.41 -1.21
C GLU A 62 22.59 -6.57 -2.11
N GLY A 63 23.50 -6.97 -3.00
CA GLY A 63 23.31 -8.12 -3.90
C GLY A 63 22.22 -7.93 -4.96
N LEU A 64 21.90 -6.68 -5.28
CA LEU A 64 21.03 -6.37 -6.42
C LEU A 64 21.86 -6.45 -7.70
N GLU A 65 21.55 -7.44 -8.55
CA GLU A 65 22.18 -7.54 -9.85
C GLU A 65 21.69 -6.40 -10.77
N PRO A 66 22.58 -5.59 -11.36
CA PRO A 66 22.19 -4.47 -12.23
C PRO A 66 21.28 -4.87 -13.40
N GLU A 67 21.41 -6.13 -13.87
CA GLU A 67 20.59 -6.69 -14.93
C GLU A 67 19.14 -6.98 -14.49
N ALA A 68 18.93 -7.18 -13.18
CA ALA A 68 17.60 -7.43 -12.62
C ALA A 68 16.83 -6.15 -12.33
N VAL A 69 17.54 -5.09 -11.91
CA VAL A 69 16.95 -3.80 -11.56
C VAL A 69 17.90 -2.68 -11.97
N GLY A 70 17.53 -1.94 -13.00
CA GLY A 70 18.30 -0.79 -13.48
C GLY A 70 18.05 0.50 -12.66
N PRO A 71 18.75 1.57 -13.01
CA PRO A 71 18.59 2.87 -12.37
C PRO A 71 17.34 3.65 -12.83
N HIS A 72 16.50 3.03 -13.69
CA HIS A 72 15.38 3.71 -14.30
C HIS A 72 14.25 4.00 -13.30
N PRO A 73 13.50 5.11 -13.44
CA PRO A 73 12.38 5.44 -12.58
C PRO A 73 11.32 4.33 -12.46
N HIS A 74 11.05 3.60 -13.56
CA HIS A 74 10.09 2.49 -13.57
C HIS A 74 10.56 1.26 -12.77
N ASP A 75 11.82 1.19 -12.35
CA ASP A 75 12.32 0.15 -11.45
C ASP A 75 12.11 0.49 -9.96
N ARG A 76 11.64 1.70 -9.65
CA ARG A 76 11.42 2.14 -8.25
C ARG A 76 10.50 1.20 -7.47
N PRO A 77 9.36 0.71 -8.00
CA PRO A 77 8.52 -0.25 -7.26
C PRO A 77 9.28 -1.52 -6.89
N ILE A 78 10.15 -1.99 -7.79
CA ILE A 78 10.99 -3.17 -7.53
C ILE A 78 12.00 -2.87 -6.44
N ARG A 79 12.72 -1.74 -6.51
CA ARG A 79 13.69 -1.32 -5.47
C ARG A 79 13.03 -1.18 -4.10
N PHE A 80 11.87 -0.53 -4.03
CA PHE A 80 11.10 -0.39 -2.79
C PHE A 80 10.67 -1.74 -2.24
N SER A 81 10.22 -2.66 -3.11
CA SER A 81 9.83 -4.00 -2.68
C SER A 81 11.00 -4.77 -2.06
N PHE A 82 12.20 -4.69 -2.64
CA PHE A 82 13.40 -5.31 -2.06
C PHE A 82 13.76 -4.70 -0.72
N GLN A 83 13.75 -3.37 -0.62
CA GLN A 83 14.13 -2.66 0.60
C GLN A 83 13.21 -3.01 1.78
N ALA A 84 11.90 -2.96 1.56
CA ALA A 84 10.91 -3.29 2.58
C ALA A 84 10.90 -4.81 2.90
N ALA A 85 11.01 -5.66 1.88
CA ALA A 85 11.06 -7.11 2.08
C ALA A 85 12.32 -7.55 2.82
N ASP A 86 13.49 -6.96 2.53
CA ASP A 86 14.74 -7.26 3.23
C ASP A 86 14.64 -6.87 4.72
N GLU A 87 14.04 -5.74 5.04
CA GLU A 87 13.80 -5.35 6.44
C GLU A 87 12.91 -6.35 7.14
N ALA A 88 11.77 -6.74 6.53
CA ALA A 88 10.85 -7.72 7.08
C ALA A 88 11.50 -9.10 7.27
N TRP A 89 12.25 -9.58 6.27
CA TRP A 89 12.90 -10.89 6.27
C TRP A 89 14.00 -10.99 7.32
N ARG A 90 14.84 -9.94 7.44
CA ARG A 90 15.88 -9.85 8.49
C ARG A 90 15.24 -9.72 9.87
N GLY A 91 14.23 -8.89 10.02
CA GLY A 91 13.49 -8.71 11.27
C GLY A 91 12.85 -9.99 11.78
N ALA A 92 12.40 -10.86 10.88
CA ALA A 92 11.90 -12.20 11.20
C ALA A 92 13.02 -13.19 11.57
N GLY A 93 14.30 -12.85 11.38
CA GLY A 93 15.43 -13.77 11.60
C GLY A 93 15.61 -14.83 10.52
N LEU A 94 14.90 -14.71 9.38
CA LEU A 94 14.91 -15.69 8.31
C LEU A 94 16.16 -15.61 7.42
N ALA A 95 16.89 -14.52 7.46
CA ALA A 95 18.18 -14.40 6.77
C ALA A 95 19.24 -15.35 7.37
N ALA A 96 19.23 -15.54 8.70
CA ALA A 96 20.14 -16.43 9.40
C ALA A 96 19.66 -17.90 9.41
N ARG A 97 18.35 -18.11 9.30
CA ARG A 97 17.69 -19.44 9.29
C ARG A 97 16.64 -19.47 8.19
N PRO A 98 17.03 -19.67 6.92
CA PRO A 98 16.09 -19.72 5.81
C PRO A 98 15.07 -20.85 6.02
N PRO A 99 13.78 -20.60 5.73
CA PRO A 99 12.75 -21.62 5.82
C PRO A 99 12.85 -22.60 4.65
N ASP A 100 12.08 -23.70 4.71
CA ASP A 100 11.92 -24.60 3.56
C ASP A 100 11.40 -23.85 2.34
N PRO A 101 12.14 -23.78 1.23
CA PRO A 101 11.74 -23.07 0.01
C PRO A 101 10.37 -23.52 -0.53
N ALA A 102 10.06 -24.82 -0.49
CA ALA A 102 8.81 -25.37 -0.99
C ALA A 102 7.61 -25.07 -0.07
N ARG A 103 7.88 -24.75 1.20
CA ARG A 103 6.89 -24.37 2.20
C ARG A 103 6.84 -22.85 2.44
N THR A 104 7.59 -22.09 1.64
CA THR A 104 7.62 -20.62 1.68
C THR A 104 6.82 -20.06 0.51
N GLY A 105 5.82 -19.25 0.81
CA GLY A 105 4.97 -18.58 -0.17
C GLY A 105 5.30 -17.09 -0.34
N LEU A 106 4.76 -16.51 -1.39
CA LEU A 106 4.90 -15.08 -1.70
C LEU A 106 3.56 -14.51 -2.19
N SER A 107 3.18 -13.36 -1.66
CA SER A 107 1.97 -12.65 -2.08
C SER A 107 2.25 -11.15 -2.17
N VAL A 108 2.21 -10.59 -3.37
CA VAL A 108 2.60 -9.19 -3.63
C VAL A 108 1.47 -8.43 -4.30
N GLY A 109 1.13 -7.27 -3.73
CA GLY A 109 0.31 -6.26 -4.37
C GLY A 109 1.18 -5.31 -5.19
N ALA A 110 0.91 -5.18 -6.48
CA ALA A 110 1.64 -4.25 -7.34
C ALA A 110 0.83 -3.91 -8.59
N GLU A 111 0.99 -2.69 -9.07
CA GLU A 111 0.45 -2.27 -10.36
C GLU A 111 1.51 -2.39 -11.47
N ALA A 112 1.04 -2.35 -12.72
CA ALA A 112 1.94 -2.34 -13.86
C ALA A 112 2.76 -1.05 -13.89
N GLY A 113 4.08 -1.16 -14.09
CA GLY A 113 4.94 -0.02 -14.35
C GLY A 113 4.55 0.70 -15.65
N ARG A 114 5.02 1.91 -15.82
CA ARG A 114 4.76 2.74 -17.00
C ARG A 114 6.06 3.18 -17.65
N LYS A 115 6.07 3.26 -18.97
CA LYS A 115 7.17 3.92 -19.69
C LYS A 115 7.14 5.41 -19.40
N LEU A 116 8.31 6.03 -19.39
CA LEU A 116 8.42 7.48 -19.31
C LEU A 116 7.60 8.14 -20.42
N LEU A 117 6.87 9.20 -20.10
CA LEU A 117 6.02 9.92 -21.05
C LEU A 117 6.80 10.37 -22.29
N GLN A 118 8.05 10.82 -22.13
CA GLN A 118 8.92 11.23 -23.22
C GLN A 118 9.21 10.08 -24.20
N LYS A 119 9.43 8.86 -23.68
CA LYS A 119 9.60 7.67 -24.54
C LYS A 119 8.33 7.35 -25.31
N VAL A 120 7.17 7.38 -24.64
CA VAL A 120 5.88 7.13 -25.29
C VAL A 120 5.59 8.18 -26.35
N ALA A 121 5.86 9.45 -26.09
CA ALA A 121 5.67 10.54 -27.04
C ALA A 121 6.60 10.41 -28.27
N ALA A 122 7.86 10.03 -28.07
CA ALA A 122 8.81 9.78 -29.15
C ALA A 122 8.39 8.59 -30.03
N ASP A 123 8.00 7.47 -29.42
CA ASP A 123 7.50 6.29 -30.12
C ASP A 123 6.24 6.61 -30.92
N TYR A 124 5.32 7.39 -30.37
CA TYR A 124 4.10 7.85 -31.06
C TYR A 124 4.40 8.79 -32.22
N ALA A 125 5.33 9.73 -32.06
CA ALA A 125 5.74 10.63 -33.14
C ALA A 125 6.36 9.88 -34.31
N CYS A 126 7.22 8.89 -34.02
CA CYS A 126 7.81 8.01 -35.02
C CYS A 126 6.74 7.20 -35.77
N TRP A 127 5.82 6.58 -35.04
CA TRP A 127 4.72 5.84 -35.63
C TRP A 127 3.82 6.71 -36.53
N ARG A 128 3.52 7.93 -36.11
CA ARG A 128 2.72 8.87 -36.93
C ARG A 128 3.38 9.26 -38.23
N GLN A 129 4.70 9.42 -38.23
CA GLN A 129 5.44 9.77 -39.44
C GLN A 129 5.50 8.62 -40.45
N GLU A 130 5.77 7.42 -39.96
CA GLU A 130 6.01 6.24 -40.80
C GLU A 130 4.74 5.42 -41.07
N ALA A 131 3.64 5.70 -40.38
CA ALA A 131 2.39 4.90 -40.37
C ALA A 131 2.67 3.37 -40.16
N SER A 132 3.77 3.05 -39.48
CA SER A 132 4.25 1.70 -39.21
C SER A 132 4.88 1.61 -37.83
N LEU A 133 4.81 0.43 -37.20
CA LEU A 133 5.53 0.13 -35.96
C LEU A 133 6.95 -0.37 -36.20
N GLU A 134 7.32 -0.69 -37.43
CA GLU A 134 8.67 -1.23 -37.75
C GLU A 134 9.81 -0.34 -37.26
N PRO A 135 9.77 1.00 -37.38
CA PRO A 135 10.85 1.85 -36.88
C PRO A 135 10.88 1.92 -35.35
N VAL A 136 9.77 1.58 -34.68
CA VAL A 136 9.66 1.63 -33.20
C VAL A 136 10.20 0.35 -32.56
N VAL A 137 10.00 -0.80 -33.21
CA VAL A 137 10.38 -2.12 -32.67
C VAL A 137 11.86 -2.22 -32.28
N PRO A 138 12.85 -1.69 -33.06
CA PRO A 138 14.26 -1.74 -32.66
C PRO A 138 14.61 -0.95 -31.42
N HIS A 139 13.74 -0.01 -30.99
CA HIS A 139 13.92 0.83 -29.82
C HIS A 139 13.23 0.27 -28.57
N ILE A 140 12.50 -0.85 -28.71
CA ILE A 140 11.87 -1.54 -27.58
C ILE A 140 12.94 -2.42 -26.92
N ASP A 141 13.36 -2.06 -25.71
CA ASP A 141 14.18 -2.95 -24.89
C ASP A 141 13.36 -4.19 -24.49
N PRO A 142 13.72 -5.40 -24.94
CA PRO A 142 13.00 -6.61 -24.57
C PRO A 142 13.01 -6.87 -23.06
N HIS A 143 13.94 -6.28 -22.31
CA HIS A 143 14.00 -6.35 -20.86
C HIS A 143 13.02 -5.40 -20.16
N ASP A 144 12.54 -4.35 -20.84
CA ASP A 144 11.54 -3.43 -20.28
C ASP A 144 10.19 -4.13 -20.05
N TYR A 145 9.75 -4.97 -20.98
CA TYR A 145 8.44 -5.61 -20.88
C TYR A 145 8.25 -6.41 -19.58
N PRO A 146 9.16 -7.33 -19.20
CA PRO A 146 9.05 -8.04 -17.93
C PRO A 146 9.10 -7.13 -16.69
N ARG A 147 9.85 -6.04 -16.73
CA ARG A 147 9.99 -5.10 -15.61
C ARG A 147 8.74 -4.27 -15.37
N LEU A 148 8.00 -3.96 -16.43
CA LEU A 148 6.77 -3.16 -16.37
C LEU A 148 5.54 -3.97 -15.94
N GLN A 149 5.65 -5.29 -15.81
CA GLN A 149 4.51 -6.12 -15.42
C GLN A 149 4.24 -6.10 -13.91
N PRO A 150 2.98 -6.20 -13.47
CA PRO A 150 2.65 -6.25 -12.02
C PRO A 150 3.35 -7.41 -11.29
N TRP A 151 3.64 -8.51 -12.00
CA TRP A 151 4.32 -9.67 -11.43
C TRP A 151 5.84 -9.52 -11.31
N ALA A 152 6.44 -8.45 -11.81
CA ALA A 152 7.89 -8.26 -11.77
C ALA A 152 8.46 -8.27 -10.34
N PRO A 153 7.92 -7.52 -9.37
CA PRO A 153 8.36 -7.60 -7.98
C PRO A 153 8.23 -9.02 -7.41
N THR A 154 7.11 -9.70 -7.68
CA THR A 154 6.88 -11.08 -7.20
C THR A 154 7.96 -12.04 -7.72
N ARG A 155 8.23 -12.03 -9.02
CA ARG A 155 9.25 -12.90 -9.63
C ARG A 155 10.64 -12.66 -9.06
N LEU A 156 11.01 -11.39 -8.91
CA LEU A 156 12.34 -11.01 -8.45
C LEU A 156 12.54 -11.32 -6.95
N LEU A 157 11.52 -11.07 -6.11
CA LEU A 157 11.54 -11.44 -4.69
C LEU A 157 11.59 -12.96 -4.51
N ALA A 158 10.82 -13.74 -5.31
CA ALA A 158 10.88 -15.19 -5.27
C ALA A 158 12.31 -15.70 -5.56
N ARG A 159 12.97 -15.15 -6.59
CA ARG A 159 14.38 -15.46 -6.90
C ARG A 159 15.33 -15.09 -5.77
N ARG A 160 15.17 -13.88 -5.18
CA ARG A 160 16.04 -13.37 -4.11
C ARG A 160 16.03 -14.24 -2.86
N TYR A 161 14.84 -14.70 -2.46
CA TYR A 161 14.67 -15.51 -1.23
C TYR A 161 14.61 -17.00 -1.50
N GLY A 162 14.80 -17.46 -2.74
CA GLY A 162 14.73 -18.86 -3.11
C GLY A 162 13.35 -19.48 -2.88
N ILE A 163 12.27 -18.70 -3.01
CA ILE A 163 10.90 -19.16 -2.74
C ILE A 163 10.44 -20.06 -3.89
N LEU A 164 10.04 -21.30 -3.56
CA LEU A 164 9.54 -22.30 -4.49
C LEU A 164 8.09 -22.70 -4.22
N GLY A 165 7.51 -22.22 -3.14
CA GLY A 165 6.10 -22.45 -2.78
C GLY A 165 5.15 -21.54 -3.59
N PRO A 166 3.88 -21.42 -3.17
CA PRO A 166 2.87 -20.67 -3.89
C PRO A 166 3.23 -19.20 -3.96
N ALA A 167 3.18 -18.63 -5.18
CA ALA A 167 3.41 -17.21 -5.43
C ALA A 167 2.20 -16.58 -6.12
N ARG A 168 1.81 -15.37 -5.70
CA ARG A 168 0.66 -14.62 -6.23
C ARG A 168 0.99 -13.14 -6.37
N THR A 169 0.44 -12.52 -7.41
CA THR A 169 0.40 -11.07 -7.59
C THR A 169 -1.05 -10.62 -7.56
N SER A 170 -1.35 -9.57 -6.81
CA SER A 170 -2.63 -8.87 -6.81
C SER A 170 -2.45 -7.51 -7.47
N SER A 171 -3.21 -7.23 -8.53
CA SER A 171 -3.24 -5.93 -9.21
C SER A 171 -4.70 -5.48 -9.19
N THR A 172 -5.04 -4.74 -8.15
CA THR A 172 -6.40 -4.30 -7.81
C THR A 172 -6.40 -2.87 -7.26
N ALA A 173 -5.53 -2.04 -7.85
CA ALA A 173 -5.31 -0.65 -7.45
C ALA A 173 -5.06 -0.51 -5.94
N CYS A 174 -5.75 0.41 -5.27
CA CYS A 174 -5.52 0.74 -3.85
C CYS A 174 -5.67 -0.45 -2.89
N THR A 175 -6.35 -1.52 -3.29
CA THR A 175 -6.56 -2.71 -2.45
C THR A 175 -5.50 -3.79 -2.63
N SER A 176 -4.58 -3.64 -3.58
CA SER A 176 -3.58 -4.67 -3.94
C SER A 176 -2.78 -5.18 -2.75
N GLY A 177 -2.23 -4.29 -1.93
CA GLY A 177 -1.41 -4.64 -0.77
C GLY A 177 -2.20 -5.34 0.34
N ALA A 178 -3.40 -4.83 0.67
CA ALA A 178 -4.28 -5.47 1.65
C ALA A 178 -4.73 -6.86 1.17
N GLN A 179 -5.07 -7.00 -0.12
CA GLN A 179 -5.40 -8.31 -0.70
C GLN A 179 -4.21 -9.26 -0.69
N ALA A 180 -3.00 -8.77 -0.94
CA ALA A 180 -1.80 -9.60 -0.88
C ALA A 180 -1.58 -10.15 0.54
N ILE A 181 -1.72 -9.34 1.57
CA ILE A 181 -1.62 -9.78 2.98
C ILE A 181 -2.74 -10.77 3.31
N GLY A 182 -3.99 -10.49 2.91
CA GLY A 182 -5.12 -11.41 3.10
C GLY A 182 -4.94 -12.75 2.39
N ARG A 183 -4.36 -12.75 1.18
CA ARG A 183 -4.00 -13.99 0.47
C ARG A 183 -2.89 -14.75 1.18
N GLY A 184 -1.91 -14.05 1.75
CA GLY A 184 -0.88 -14.66 2.61
C GLY A 184 -1.51 -15.38 3.80
N LEU A 185 -2.46 -14.76 4.51
CA LEU A 185 -3.23 -15.40 5.57
C LEU A 185 -3.91 -16.70 5.09
N GLN A 186 -4.55 -16.65 3.91
CA GLN A 186 -5.22 -17.83 3.35
C GLN A 186 -4.24 -18.95 3.02
N MET A 187 -3.04 -18.66 2.50
CA MET A 187 -2.00 -19.66 2.24
C MET A 187 -1.57 -20.37 3.54
N ILE A 188 -1.37 -19.62 4.63
CA ILE A 188 -1.05 -20.20 5.95
C ILE A 188 -2.19 -21.08 6.45
N ARG A 189 -3.43 -20.57 6.44
CA ARG A 189 -4.60 -21.29 6.95
C ARG A 189 -4.91 -22.57 6.20
N ARG A 190 -4.73 -22.59 4.89
CA ARG A 190 -4.91 -23.79 4.05
C ARG A 190 -3.78 -24.80 4.19
N GLY A 191 -2.66 -24.41 4.80
CA GLY A 191 -1.47 -25.22 4.85
C GLY A 191 -0.69 -25.29 3.55
N ASP A 192 -0.94 -24.35 2.61
CA ASP A 192 -0.20 -24.27 1.35
C ASP A 192 1.26 -23.84 1.61
N ALA A 193 1.48 -23.04 2.65
CA ALA A 193 2.79 -22.56 3.10
C ALA A 193 2.85 -22.50 4.63
N ASP A 194 4.07 -22.55 5.19
CA ASP A 194 4.33 -22.33 6.62
C ASP A 194 4.90 -20.93 6.88
N VAL A 195 5.52 -20.34 5.87
CA VAL A 195 6.01 -18.95 5.86
C VAL A 195 5.50 -18.27 4.59
N VAL A 196 5.03 -17.02 4.68
CA VAL A 196 4.65 -16.22 3.54
C VAL A 196 5.22 -14.81 3.69
N LEU A 197 5.97 -14.35 2.69
CA LEU A 197 6.30 -12.95 2.54
C LEU A 197 5.13 -12.27 1.81
N ALA A 198 4.44 -11.35 2.48
CA ALA A 198 3.24 -10.70 1.95
C ALA A 198 3.34 -9.17 2.06
N GLY A 199 2.94 -8.46 1.03
CA GLY A 199 3.01 -7.00 1.05
C GLY A 199 2.61 -6.35 -0.26
N GLY A 200 2.96 -5.07 -0.41
CA GLY A 200 2.68 -4.32 -1.62
C GLY A 200 3.71 -3.24 -1.90
N THR A 201 3.81 -2.85 -3.17
CA THR A 201 4.74 -1.83 -3.67
C THR A 201 4.12 -1.04 -4.80
N ASP A 202 4.42 0.25 -4.84
CA ASP A 202 4.04 1.12 -5.96
C ASP A 202 4.96 2.34 -6.07
N ALA A 203 5.08 2.90 -7.29
CA ALA A 203 5.78 4.15 -7.54
C ALA A 203 5.18 4.84 -8.79
N LEU A 204 4.07 5.53 -8.57
CA LEU A 204 3.29 6.17 -9.64
C LEU A 204 3.51 7.69 -9.71
N VAL A 205 4.49 8.25 -8.98
CA VAL A 205 4.81 9.68 -9.02
C VAL A 205 5.59 10.00 -10.28
N GLU A 206 4.91 9.91 -11.42
CA GLU A 206 5.43 10.22 -12.75
C GLU A 206 4.41 11.02 -13.57
N ALA A 207 4.87 11.78 -14.55
CA ALA A 207 4.06 12.72 -15.32
C ALA A 207 2.82 12.06 -15.97
N PHE A 208 2.95 10.83 -16.50
CA PHE A 208 1.85 10.12 -17.15
C PHE A 208 0.73 9.77 -16.17
N MET A 209 1.08 9.25 -14.98
CA MET A 209 0.09 8.85 -13.97
C MET A 209 -0.53 10.06 -13.27
N VAL A 210 0.27 11.08 -12.95
CA VAL A 210 -0.26 12.34 -12.38
C VAL A 210 -1.27 12.95 -13.36
N THR A 211 -0.96 12.99 -14.66
CA THR A 211 -1.91 13.46 -15.67
C THR A 211 -3.17 12.59 -15.72
N GLY A 212 -3.01 11.28 -15.71
CA GLY A 212 -4.15 10.35 -15.76
C GLY A 212 -5.10 10.53 -14.58
N PHE A 213 -4.58 10.65 -13.37
CA PHE A 213 -5.40 10.89 -12.17
C PHE A 213 -5.98 12.32 -12.12
N ALA A 214 -5.26 13.33 -12.64
CA ALA A 214 -5.77 14.69 -12.74
C ALA A 214 -6.95 14.79 -13.73
N LEU A 215 -6.89 14.08 -14.86
CA LEU A 215 -7.97 14.04 -15.86
C LEU A 215 -9.30 13.48 -15.31
N ILE A 216 -9.25 12.63 -14.31
CA ILE A 216 -10.45 12.11 -13.62
C ILE A 216 -10.77 12.89 -12.34
N SER A 217 -10.12 14.04 -12.12
CA SER A 217 -10.31 14.92 -10.96
C SER A 217 -10.17 14.21 -9.62
N ALA A 218 -9.23 13.25 -9.53
CA ALA A 218 -9.00 12.46 -8.32
C ALA A 218 -7.96 13.08 -7.39
N LEU A 219 -7.08 13.94 -7.91
CA LEU A 219 -5.97 14.56 -7.16
C LEU A 219 -6.32 15.95 -6.65
N SER A 220 -5.77 16.29 -5.48
CA SER A 220 -5.79 17.67 -4.98
C SER A 220 -4.90 18.56 -5.83
N GLU A 221 -5.39 19.76 -6.14
CA GLU A 221 -4.68 20.81 -6.89
C GLU A 221 -4.14 21.92 -5.98
N ARG A 222 -4.02 21.70 -4.66
CA ARG A 222 -3.48 22.67 -3.70
C ARG A 222 -1.97 22.82 -3.80
N ASN A 223 -1.51 23.27 -4.97
CA ASN A 223 -0.08 23.43 -5.28
C ASN A 223 0.63 24.49 -4.44
N ASP A 224 -0.10 25.48 -3.94
CA ASP A 224 0.40 26.61 -3.13
C ASP A 224 0.65 26.24 -1.68
N ASP A 225 -0.05 25.20 -1.17
CA ASP A 225 0.15 24.69 0.19
C ASP A 225 0.15 23.16 0.19
N PRO A 226 1.22 22.53 -0.32
CA PRO A 226 1.31 21.08 -0.48
C PRO A 226 1.06 20.30 0.81
N ARG A 227 1.56 20.83 1.93
CA ARG A 227 1.46 20.17 3.23
C ARG A 227 0.03 20.08 3.76
N ARG A 228 -0.88 20.92 3.26
CA ARG A 228 -2.30 20.94 3.63
C ARG A 228 -3.22 20.34 2.57
N ALA A 229 -2.66 19.75 1.52
CA ALA A 229 -3.42 19.21 0.39
C ALA A 229 -4.17 17.92 0.76
N SER A 230 -3.47 16.94 1.34
CA SER A 230 -4.11 15.70 1.81
C SER A 230 -4.74 15.93 3.18
N ARG A 231 -6.08 15.89 3.24
CA ARG A 231 -6.88 16.22 4.44
C ARG A 231 -8.09 15.28 4.60
N PRO A 232 -7.84 14.01 4.96
CA PRO A 232 -8.91 13.02 5.07
C PRO A 232 -10.02 13.46 6.03
N PHE A 233 -11.28 13.26 5.62
CA PHE A 233 -12.51 13.57 6.38
C PHE A 233 -12.76 15.06 6.64
N ASP A 234 -11.90 15.95 6.17
CA ASP A 234 -12.09 17.40 6.32
C ASP A 234 -13.12 17.94 5.30
N ALA A 235 -13.87 18.96 5.69
CA ALA A 235 -14.90 19.58 4.85
C ALA A 235 -14.32 20.21 3.57
N ASP A 236 -13.08 20.70 3.64
CA ASP A 236 -12.39 21.35 2.52
C ASP A 236 -11.53 20.40 1.68
N ARG A 237 -11.70 19.07 1.82
CA ARG A 237 -10.96 18.10 0.99
C ARG A 237 -11.36 18.16 -0.46
N ASP A 238 -10.42 18.00 -1.36
CA ASP A 238 -10.60 18.20 -2.81
C ASP A 238 -9.98 17.09 -3.67
N GLY A 239 -9.36 16.07 -3.05
CA GLY A 239 -8.70 14.98 -3.76
C GLY A 239 -7.58 14.37 -2.95
N PHE A 240 -7.03 13.25 -3.41
CA PHE A 240 -5.87 12.66 -2.75
C PHE A 240 -4.54 13.23 -3.28
N VAL A 241 -3.48 13.05 -2.52
CA VAL A 241 -2.11 13.31 -2.97
C VAL A 241 -1.44 11.99 -3.30
N LEU A 242 -0.91 11.86 -4.52
CA LEU A 242 -0.22 10.66 -4.96
C LEU A 242 1.09 10.45 -4.20
N ALA A 243 1.37 9.21 -3.85
CA ALA A 243 2.58 8.82 -3.14
C ALA A 243 3.16 7.50 -3.67
N GLU A 244 4.31 7.11 -3.15
CA GLU A 244 5.02 5.91 -3.53
C GLU A 244 5.67 5.21 -2.33
N GLY A 245 5.99 3.92 -2.45
CA GLY A 245 6.63 3.17 -1.39
C GLY A 245 6.34 1.68 -1.42
N ALA A 246 6.66 0.99 -0.35
CA ALA A 246 6.38 -0.43 -0.15
C ALA A 246 6.22 -0.78 1.32
N GLY A 247 5.44 -1.83 1.59
CA GLY A 247 5.34 -2.45 2.90
C GLY A 247 5.23 -3.96 2.78
N PHE A 248 5.99 -4.69 3.61
CA PHE A 248 5.98 -6.16 3.64
C PHE A 248 5.93 -6.69 5.07
N ALA A 249 5.19 -7.77 5.23
CA ALA A 249 5.15 -8.59 6.45
C ALA A 249 5.62 -10.01 6.17
N VAL A 250 6.29 -10.62 7.13
CA VAL A 250 6.48 -12.07 7.19
C VAL A 250 5.36 -12.67 8.02
N LEU A 251 4.55 -13.50 7.39
CA LEU A 251 3.50 -14.27 8.03
C LEU A 251 4.01 -15.70 8.24
N GLU A 252 3.78 -16.26 9.41
CA GLU A 252 4.14 -17.64 9.71
C GLU A 252 2.97 -18.38 10.34
N SER A 253 2.86 -19.67 10.06
CA SER A 253 1.98 -20.52 10.88
C SER A 253 2.47 -20.49 12.34
N GLU A 254 1.55 -20.45 13.29
CA GLU A 254 1.90 -20.43 14.72
C GLU A 254 2.84 -21.55 15.09
N ALA A 255 2.60 -22.75 14.56
CA ALA A 255 3.44 -23.91 14.82
C ALA A 255 4.88 -23.70 14.35
N HIS A 256 5.08 -23.19 13.13
CA HIS A 256 6.40 -22.91 12.58
C HIS A 256 7.11 -21.81 13.37
N ALA A 257 6.41 -20.68 13.64
CA ALA A 257 6.98 -19.55 14.40
C ALA A 257 7.47 -20.00 15.80
N ARG A 258 6.62 -20.76 16.52
CA ARG A 258 6.97 -21.29 17.86
C ARG A 258 8.10 -22.30 17.82
N ALA A 259 8.09 -23.24 16.86
CA ALA A 259 9.10 -24.29 16.73
C ALA A 259 10.51 -23.72 16.51
N ARG A 260 10.63 -22.59 15.79
CA ARG A 260 11.92 -21.92 15.57
C ARG A 260 12.26 -20.83 16.61
N GLY A 261 11.36 -20.58 17.58
CA GLY A 261 11.54 -19.53 18.60
C GLY A 261 11.43 -18.10 18.04
N ALA A 262 10.58 -17.87 17.04
CA ALA A 262 10.38 -16.55 16.47
C ALA A 262 9.75 -15.57 17.46
N SER A 263 10.16 -14.31 17.39
CA SER A 263 9.45 -13.22 18.05
C SER A 263 8.14 -12.94 17.29
N ILE A 264 7.00 -13.15 17.95
CA ILE A 264 5.68 -12.87 17.37
C ILE A 264 5.33 -11.42 17.69
N LEU A 265 5.19 -10.60 16.65
CA LEU A 265 4.88 -9.17 16.74
C LEU A 265 3.37 -8.92 16.88
N GLY A 266 2.55 -9.84 16.38
CA GLY A 266 1.10 -9.81 16.43
C GLY A 266 0.48 -10.90 15.59
N TRP A 267 -0.84 -10.84 15.42
CA TRP A 267 -1.61 -11.85 14.73
C TRP A 267 -2.47 -11.26 13.63
N LEU A 268 -2.44 -11.86 12.48
CA LEU A 268 -3.41 -11.57 11.42
C LEU A 268 -4.58 -12.53 11.58
N THR A 269 -5.71 -11.99 12.06
CA THR A 269 -6.84 -12.81 12.54
C THR A 269 -7.98 -12.91 11.55
N GLY A 270 -8.11 -11.99 10.60
CA GLY A 270 -9.18 -12.03 9.61
C GLY A 270 -8.89 -11.22 8.38
N TYR A 271 -9.61 -11.55 7.31
CA TYR A 271 -9.55 -10.86 6.03
C TYR A 271 -10.93 -10.80 5.39
N GLY A 272 -11.29 -9.62 4.87
CA GLY A 272 -12.52 -9.42 4.12
C GLY A 272 -12.27 -8.68 2.80
N SER A 273 -13.00 -9.07 1.78
CA SER A 273 -12.97 -8.45 0.46
C SER A 273 -14.39 -8.35 -0.11
N SER A 274 -14.61 -7.35 -0.93
CA SER A 274 -15.86 -7.10 -1.61
C SER A 274 -15.63 -6.37 -2.93
N LEU A 275 -16.71 -6.19 -3.71
CA LEU A 275 -16.72 -5.40 -4.93
C LEU A 275 -17.80 -4.33 -4.82
N ASN A 276 -17.47 -3.09 -5.14
CA ASN A 276 -18.45 -1.99 -5.16
C ASN A 276 -19.55 -2.19 -6.22
N ALA A 277 -19.17 -2.67 -7.42
CA ALA A 277 -20.08 -2.84 -8.57
C ALA A 277 -20.95 -1.59 -8.84
N TYR A 278 -20.35 -0.40 -8.72
CA TYR A 278 -21.02 0.90 -8.83
C TYR A 278 -20.52 1.69 -10.04
N ARG A 279 -19.46 2.44 -9.89
CA ARG A 279 -18.79 3.19 -10.96
C ARG A 279 -17.33 2.76 -11.05
N ILE A 280 -16.66 3.09 -12.15
CA ILE A 280 -15.27 2.69 -12.37
C ILE A 280 -14.35 3.30 -11.30
N THR A 281 -14.59 4.56 -10.92
CA THR A 281 -13.70 5.34 -10.04
C THR A 281 -14.32 5.71 -8.69
N ASP A 282 -15.66 5.59 -8.54
CA ASP A 282 -16.35 6.07 -7.34
C ASP A 282 -16.80 4.93 -6.43
N SER A 283 -16.81 5.23 -5.13
CA SER A 283 -17.46 4.40 -4.11
C SER A 283 -18.97 4.67 -4.07
N PRO A 284 -19.80 3.65 -3.81
CA PRO A 284 -21.23 3.83 -3.67
C PRO A 284 -21.54 4.73 -2.47
N PRO A 285 -22.48 5.69 -2.60
CA PRO A 285 -22.75 6.65 -1.53
C PRO A 285 -23.21 6.02 -0.20
N ASP A 286 -23.78 4.81 -0.25
CA ASP A 286 -24.23 4.07 0.95
C ASP A 286 -23.10 3.31 1.67
N GLY A 287 -21.87 3.33 1.14
CA GLY A 287 -20.72 2.63 1.70
C GLY A 287 -20.79 1.11 1.62
N ASN A 288 -21.65 0.54 0.79
CA ASN A 288 -21.95 -0.91 0.82
C ASN A 288 -20.71 -1.78 0.59
N GLY A 289 -19.83 -1.41 -0.33
CA GLY A 289 -18.62 -2.19 -0.59
C GLY A 289 -17.70 -2.28 0.64
N ALA A 290 -17.31 -1.14 1.22
CA ALA A 290 -16.48 -1.10 2.41
C ALA A 290 -17.14 -1.79 3.62
N TYR A 291 -18.46 -1.59 3.80
CA TYR A 291 -19.25 -2.30 4.82
C TYR A 291 -19.14 -3.82 4.67
N GLN A 292 -19.34 -4.36 3.46
CA GLN A 292 -19.24 -5.80 3.21
C GLN A 292 -17.82 -6.33 3.49
N ALA A 293 -16.79 -5.58 3.12
CA ALA A 293 -15.40 -5.97 3.39
C ALA A 293 -15.12 -6.03 4.91
N MET A 294 -15.53 -5.01 5.67
CA MET A 294 -15.39 -4.97 7.14
C MET A 294 -16.17 -6.11 7.80
N ARG A 295 -17.43 -6.29 7.42
CA ARG A 295 -18.26 -7.40 7.94
C ARG A 295 -17.64 -8.77 7.67
N ASN A 296 -17.12 -8.98 6.46
CA ASN A 296 -16.49 -10.24 6.09
C ASN A 296 -15.19 -10.45 6.90
N ALA A 297 -14.41 -9.39 7.16
CA ALA A 297 -13.21 -9.47 7.98
C ALA A 297 -13.53 -9.81 9.45
N LEU A 298 -14.55 -9.17 10.04
CA LEU A 298 -15.03 -9.48 11.39
C LEU A 298 -15.50 -10.93 11.51
N HIS A 299 -16.29 -11.39 10.53
CA HIS A 299 -16.77 -12.77 10.48
C HIS A 299 -15.61 -13.77 10.34
N ASP A 300 -14.63 -13.49 9.46
CA ASP A 300 -13.46 -14.35 9.25
C ASP A 300 -12.56 -14.42 10.50
N ALA A 301 -12.49 -13.30 11.24
CA ALA A 301 -11.76 -13.23 12.52
C ALA A 301 -12.53 -13.83 13.70
N ALA A 302 -13.82 -14.12 13.56
CA ALA A 302 -14.74 -14.48 14.63
C ALA A 302 -14.75 -13.41 15.77
N LEU A 303 -14.72 -12.12 15.40
CA LEU A 303 -14.74 -10.98 16.32
C LEU A 303 -16.07 -10.22 16.22
N ALA A 304 -16.56 -9.79 17.37
CA ALA A 304 -17.65 -8.83 17.43
C ALA A 304 -17.14 -7.38 17.17
N PRO A 305 -17.99 -6.49 16.63
CA PRO A 305 -17.60 -5.09 16.36
C PRO A 305 -16.98 -4.38 17.57
N GLU A 306 -17.49 -4.64 18.78
CA GLU A 306 -17.06 -4.03 20.04
C GLU A 306 -15.64 -4.43 20.48
N GLN A 307 -15.08 -5.48 19.87
CA GLN A 307 -13.72 -5.94 20.13
C GLN A 307 -12.67 -5.19 19.31
N ILE A 308 -13.11 -4.33 18.38
CA ILE A 308 -12.20 -3.53 17.54
C ILE A 308 -11.89 -2.23 18.28
N GLY A 309 -10.63 -1.97 18.51
CA GLY A 309 -10.15 -0.78 19.22
C GLY A 309 -9.71 0.38 18.31
N HIS A 310 -9.57 0.16 16.99
CA HIS A 310 -9.14 1.20 16.07
C HIS A 310 -9.46 0.81 14.62
N VAL A 311 -9.80 1.80 13.80
CA VAL A 311 -9.87 1.69 12.35
C VAL A 311 -8.81 2.58 11.71
N ASN A 312 -7.81 1.96 11.07
CA ASN A 312 -6.96 2.67 10.14
C ASN A 312 -7.73 2.74 8.81
N ALA A 313 -8.31 3.89 8.54
CA ALA A 313 -9.22 4.09 7.44
C ALA A 313 -8.51 4.24 6.08
N HIS A 314 -9.24 3.94 5.01
CA HIS A 314 -8.78 4.30 3.67
C HIS A 314 -8.60 5.80 3.54
N GLY A 315 -9.60 6.62 3.94
CA GLY A 315 -9.49 8.04 4.18
C GLY A 315 -8.61 8.75 3.16
N THR A 316 -9.04 8.82 1.89
CA THR A 316 -8.21 9.29 0.79
C THR A 316 -8.16 10.81 0.64
N SER A 317 -8.98 11.55 1.40
CA SER A 317 -9.18 12.99 1.17
C SER A 317 -9.98 13.29 -0.12
N THR A 318 -10.68 12.31 -0.67
CA THR A 318 -11.66 12.53 -1.73
C THR A 318 -13.06 12.65 -1.16
N VAL A 319 -13.88 13.52 -1.75
CA VAL A 319 -15.22 13.81 -1.23
C VAL A 319 -16.06 12.53 -1.10
N MET A 320 -16.10 11.72 -2.16
CA MET A 320 -16.98 10.54 -2.22
C MET A 320 -16.47 9.37 -1.38
N ASN A 321 -15.16 9.11 -1.37
CA ASN A 321 -14.63 7.99 -0.57
C ASN A 321 -14.86 8.20 0.91
N ASP A 322 -14.50 9.36 1.44
CA ASP A 322 -14.52 9.61 2.88
C ASP A 322 -15.96 9.58 3.43
N LEU A 323 -16.92 10.14 2.69
CA LEU A 323 -18.35 10.01 3.00
C LEU A 323 -18.85 8.56 2.95
N SER A 324 -18.48 7.81 1.91
CA SER A 324 -18.86 6.42 1.71
C SER A 324 -18.31 5.53 2.83
N GLU A 325 -17.03 5.71 3.17
CA GLU A 325 -16.35 4.95 4.21
C GLU A 325 -16.91 5.26 5.60
N SER A 326 -17.20 6.53 5.92
CA SER A 326 -17.83 6.91 7.19
C SER A 326 -19.18 6.19 7.38
N ARG A 327 -20.03 6.17 6.35
CA ARG A 327 -21.28 5.41 6.36
C ARG A 327 -21.07 3.91 6.52
N ALA A 328 -20.04 3.37 5.89
CA ALA A 328 -19.69 1.96 6.01
C ALA A 328 -19.25 1.60 7.44
N ILE A 329 -18.46 2.45 8.10
CA ILE A 329 -18.01 2.28 9.48
C ILE A 329 -19.24 2.29 10.42
N HIS A 330 -20.14 3.29 10.30
CA HIS A 330 -21.38 3.31 11.09
C HIS A 330 -22.20 2.04 10.93
N ARG A 331 -22.34 1.53 9.69
CA ARG A 331 -23.08 0.29 9.41
C ARG A 331 -22.40 -0.95 9.95
N ALA A 332 -21.06 -1.01 9.92
CA ALA A 332 -20.30 -2.17 10.38
C ALA A 332 -20.23 -2.28 11.90
N PHE A 333 -20.13 -1.13 12.59
CA PHE A 333 -19.86 -1.06 14.02
C PHE A 333 -21.07 -0.62 14.84
N GLY A 334 -22.16 -0.16 14.21
CA GLY A 334 -23.39 0.25 14.91
C GLY A 334 -23.13 1.32 15.96
N ALA A 335 -23.66 1.13 17.17
CA ALA A 335 -23.46 2.06 18.28
C ALA A 335 -21.98 2.21 18.70
N HIS A 336 -21.14 1.22 18.44
CA HIS A 336 -19.72 1.29 18.76
C HIS A 336 -18.96 2.30 17.90
N ALA A 337 -19.44 2.61 16.69
CA ALA A 337 -18.79 3.54 15.75
C ALA A 337 -18.53 4.94 16.33
N SER A 338 -19.40 5.42 17.25
CA SER A 338 -19.26 6.74 17.89
C SER A 338 -18.14 6.82 18.94
N HIS A 339 -17.55 5.69 19.32
CA HIS A 339 -16.46 5.58 20.30
C HIS A 339 -15.28 4.76 19.76
N LEU A 340 -15.30 4.43 18.48
CA LEU A 340 -14.26 3.68 17.81
C LEU A 340 -13.29 4.67 17.16
N PRO A 341 -12.05 4.81 17.67
CA PRO A 341 -11.08 5.72 17.09
C PRO A 341 -10.81 5.40 15.62
N VAL A 342 -10.87 6.43 14.77
CA VAL A 342 -10.62 6.34 13.34
C VAL A 342 -9.51 7.31 12.95
N SER A 343 -8.50 6.83 12.23
CA SER A 343 -7.47 7.71 11.66
C SER A 343 -7.08 7.31 10.25
N SER A 344 -6.59 8.28 9.47
CA SER A 344 -5.98 8.04 8.16
C SER A 344 -4.57 8.60 8.10
N ASN A 345 -3.62 7.75 7.73
CA ASN A 345 -2.21 8.12 7.60
C ASN A 345 -1.92 8.91 6.32
N LYS A 346 -2.90 8.97 5.40
CA LYS A 346 -2.73 9.62 4.08
C LYS A 346 -2.63 11.14 4.17
N GLY A 347 -3.08 11.73 5.26
CA GLY A 347 -2.85 13.15 5.53
C GLY A 347 -1.37 13.51 5.58
N GLN A 348 -0.53 12.60 6.10
CA GLN A 348 0.91 12.81 6.27
C GLN A 348 1.75 12.28 5.12
N MET A 349 1.42 11.09 4.59
CA MET A 349 2.27 10.40 3.62
C MET A 349 1.69 10.28 2.21
N GLY A 350 0.48 10.84 1.96
CA GLY A 350 -0.21 10.66 0.69
C GLY A 350 -0.73 9.24 0.49
N HIS A 351 -1.20 8.95 -0.72
CA HIS A 351 -1.80 7.67 -1.11
C HIS A 351 -0.82 6.82 -1.91
N LEU A 352 -0.34 5.71 -1.32
CA LEU A 352 0.67 4.81 -1.90
C LEU A 352 0.07 3.78 -2.86
N VAL A 353 -1.17 3.93 -3.28
CA VAL A 353 -1.92 3.07 -4.22
C VAL A 353 -1.75 1.58 -3.87
N ALA A 354 -1.03 0.79 -4.69
CA ALA A 354 -0.90 -0.65 -4.44
C ALA A 354 -0.13 -1.00 -3.15
N ALA A 355 0.71 -0.10 -2.64
CA ALA A 355 1.40 -0.29 -1.38
C ALA A 355 0.57 0.11 -0.15
N ALA A 356 -0.48 0.95 -0.32
CA ALA A 356 -1.19 1.61 0.77
C ALA A 356 -1.68 0.63 1.85
N GLY A 357 -2.51 -0.35 1.48
CA GLY A 357 -3.07 -1.28 2.45
C GLY A 357 -2.03 -2.16 3.15
N ALA A 358 -0.88 -2.42 2.53
CA ALA A 358 0.22 -3.13 3.16
C ALA A 358 0.90 -2.26 4.23
N VAL A 359 1.30 -1.05 3.89
CA VAL A 359 1.95 -0.10 4.82
C VAL A 359 1.01 0.22 5.99
N GLU A 360 -0.25 0.49 5.73
CA GLU A 360 -1.27 0.78 6.74
C GLU A 360 -1.52 -0.40 7.68
N THR A 361 -1.45 -1.64 7.19
CA THR A 361 -1.48 -2.85 8.04
C THR A 361 -0.29 -2.87 9.02
N LEU A 362 0.91 -2.52 8.54
CA LEU A 362 2.10 -2.47 9.41
C LEU A 362 1.97 -1.36 10.46
N PHE A 363 1.45 -0.19 10.10
CA PHE A 363 1.22 0.90 11.06
C PHE A 363 0.13 0.55 12.07
N ALA A 364 -0.95 -0.13 11.66
CA ALA A 364 -1.95 -0.63 12.60
C ALA A 364 -1.34 -1.63 13.62
N LEU A 365 -0.39 -2.48 13.18
CA LEU A 365 0.33 -3.35 14.10
C LEU A 365 1.30 -2.58 15.01
N CYS A 366 1.93 -1.53 14.51
CA CYS A 366 2.73 -0.63 15.35
C CYS A 366 1.85 0.06 16.41
N SER A 367 0.64 0.50 16.04
CA SER A 367 -0.34 1.06 16.98
C SER A 367 -0.69 0.08 18.10
N LEU A 368 -0.96 -1.18 17.74
CA LEU A 368 -1.26 -2.24 18.73
C LEU A 368 -0.06 -2.51 19.67
N ARG A 369 1.15 -2.51 19.13
CA ARG A 369 2.36 -2.78 19.90
C ARG A 369 2.70 -1.64 20.86
N ASP A 370 2.58 -0.41 20.40
CA ASP A 370 3.08 0.78 21.13
C ASP A 370 1.96 1.46 21.94
N GLY A 371 0.69 1.08 21.72
CA GLY A 371 -0.47 1.68 22.37
C GLY A 371 -0.75 3.13 21.94
N LEU A 372 -0.27 3.54 20.77
CA LEU A 372 -0.37 4.89 20.23
C LEU A 372 -1.13 4.89 18.90
N LEU A 373 -1.99 5.86 18.69
CA LEU A 373 -2.73 6.03 17.45
C LEU A 373 -2.24 7.28 16.71
N PRO A 374 -1.78 7.17 15.44
CA PRO A 374 -1.41 8.36 14.68
C PRO A 374 -2.64 9.22 14.37
N ALA A 375 -2.49 10.53 14.54
CA ALA A 375 -3.56 11.47 14.21
C ALA A 375 -3.78 11.57 12.69
N THR A 376 -5.01 11.89 12.30
CA THR A 376 -5.33 12.32 10.93
C THR A 376 -4.87 13.76 10.73
N ALA A 377 -3.83 13.95 9.94
CA ALA A 377 -3.31 15.28 9.67
C ALA A 377 -4.30 16.12 8.84
N ASN A 378 -4.24 17.45 9.02
CA ASN A 378 -5.03 18.45 8.30
C ASN A 378 -6.57 18.33 8.50
N LEU A 379 -7.03 17.60 9.48
CA LEU A 379 -8.46 17.51 9.84
C LEU A 379 -8.83 18.66 10.78
N ASP A 380 -8.89 19.86 10.21
CA ASP A 380 -9.19 21.09 10.96
C ASP A 380 -10.71 21.28 11.13
N HIS A 381 -11.46 21.00 10.06
CA HIS A 381 -12.90 21.17 9.96
C HIS A 381 -13.55 19.84 9.54
N PRO A 382 -13.84 18.92 10.50
CA PRO A 382 -14.48 17.65 10.15
C PRO A 382 -15.76 17.87 9.34
N ASP A 383 -15.89 17.15 8.23
CA ASP A 383 -17.12 17.17 7.43
C ASP A 383 -18.28 16.59 8.25
N PRO A 384 -19.41 17.32 8.43
CA PRO A 384 -20.56 16.79 9.16
C PRO A 384 -21.10 15.45 8.61
N GLY A 385 -20.81 15.11 7.36
CA GLY A 385 -21.14 13.81 6.77
C GLY A 385 -20.17 12.69 7.15
N CYS A 386 -19.06 13.02 7.82
CA CYS A 386 -18.01 12.10 8.27
C CYS A 386 -17.89 12.13 9.80
N ASP A 387 -19.02 11.97 10.52
CA ASP A 387 -19.19 12.10 11.98
C ASP A 387 -18.66 10.88 12.76
N LEU A 388 -17.37 10.60 12.64
CA LEU A 388 -16.66 9.51 13.33
C LEU A 388 -15.83 10.04 14.51
N ASP A 389 -15.39 9.14 15.39
CA ASP A 389 -14.43 9.45 16.46
C ASP A 389 -13.00 9.57 15.87
N HIS A 390 -12.75 10.71 15.24
CA HIS A 390 -11.48 10.97 14.58
C HIS A 390 -10.34 11.21 15.56
N VAL A 391 -9.24 10.47 15.41
CA VAL A 391 -7.99 10.77 16.12
C VAL A 391 -7.39 12.05 15.55
N ARG A 392 -7.32 13.11 16.38
CA ARG A 392 -6.80 14.44 16.02
C ARG A 392 -5.81 14.94 17.07
N GLY A 393 -4.93 15.86 16.67
CA GLY A 393 -3.94 16.45 17.58
C GLY A 393 -2.70 15.56 17.76
N GLU A 394 -2.22 15.49 19.00
CA GLU A 394 -1.07 14.63 19.35
C GLU A 394 -1.52 13.17 19.52
N PRO A 395 -0.64 12.20 19.19
CA PRO A 395 -0.95 10.76 19.28
C PRO A 395 -1.18 10.27 20.72
#